data_5ffa8228ffc458013bde32c72687c3fd
#
_entry.id   5ffa8228ffc458013bde32c72687c3fd
#
_cell.length_a   1.000
_cell.length_b   1.000
_cell.length_c   1.000
_cell.angle_alpha   90.00
_cell.angle_beta   90.00
_cell.angle_gamma   90.00
#
_symmetry.space_group_name_H-M   'P 1'
#
loop_
_entity.id
_entity.type
_entity.pdbx_description
1 polymer ?
#
loop_
_entity_poly.entity_id
_entity_poly.type
_entity_poly.pdbx_seq_one_letter_code
_entity_poly.pdbx_strand_id
1 'polypeptide(L)'
;VRRAFILAVPLLLGATSPAIPIDLSQLGFQPDDPKIAIVTIGTGQPHEWLLVDETGKTVARGTTSVFGKDSASGGYVERIDFSSFRTPGKYHLASGSSASALFEIRPNLYAPLARDALAFFYHQRAGVPIEARIVGARWARPAGHPHEVATCFTGADEREITWTGCAYSLDVTGGWYDAGDHGKYVVNGGIALWTLLNAHERNPKALPQGANGAPGLLDEARTEMEFLLRMQVPEGTKLALPSGPFKSIAQSRGWRGDPPDFVTLDASGMAHQKVADRNWTALPTPPDKDMQERLLYPPTTATTLNLAATAAQCARIWKGVDDAFGARCLVAAERAYAAARRNPQVYATNSFTGSGGYGDEEVSDEFYWAAAELFVTTGKAEYRQALEASPHFRLPAGEPGWPQTATLGTITLATRPSALPDAEVQRLRGMLTAAADRFLADEARNGYRVPLASYTWGSNGALLNRAMVLGVASDLTHDPKYRAGVIDAIDYVLGRNPNRVSYVSGYGAISMQNPHHRFWAPSLDPKLPGPPPGVLSGGANSIAMADPVAMKMKGTCAPQRCWADDAHAYALNEVAINWNAPLVWVGAWLAE
;
A
#
# COMPACT_ATOMS: atom_id res chain seq x y z
N VAL A 1 -10.90 13.16 -82.60
CA VAL A 1 -10.20 12.93 -81.32
C VAL A 1 -10.90 13.75 -80.23
N ARG A 2 -11.83 13.15 -79.45
CA ARG A 2 -12.51 13.78 -78.32
C ARG A 2 -11.72 13.47 -77.07
N ARG A 3 -11.19 14.47 -76.39
CA ARG A 3 -10.59 14.39 -75.10
C ARG A 3 -11.66 14.45 -74.01
N ALA A 4 -11.85 13.37 -73.21
CA ALA A 4 -12.70 13.41 -72.04
C ALA A 4 -11.87 14.00 -70.88
N PHE A 5 -12.39 15.06 -70.26
CA PHE A 5 -11.86 15.57 -68.98
C PHE A 5 -12.52 14.80 -67.85
N ILE A 6 -11.71 14.05 -67.09
CA ILE A 6 -12.14 13.44 -65.82
C ILE A 6 -11.91 14.49 -64.73
N LEU A 7 -13.00 15.03 -64.18
CA LEU A 7 -12.94 15.83 -62.94
C LEU A 7 -12.74 14.89 -61.75
N ALA A 8 -11.56 14.93 -61.15
CA ALA A 8 -11.30 14.31 -59.87
C ALA A 8 -11.89 15.20 -58.76
N VAL A 9 -12.96 14.73 -58.10
CA VAL A 9 -13.48 15.33 -56.85
C VAL A 9 -12.57 14.90 -55.72
N PRO A 10 -11.91 15.82 -54.97
CA PRO A 10 -11.16 15.44 -53.79
C PRO A 10 -12.14 15.03 -52.70
N LEU A 11 -12.07 13.75 -52.27
CA LEU A 11 -12.65 13.32 -50.99
C LEU A 11 -11.90 14.08 -49.88
N LEU A 12 -12.54 15.08 -49.29
CA LEU A 12 -12.17 15.64 -48.01
C LEU A 12 -12.42 14.56 -46.94
N LEU A 13 -11.41 13.80 -46.61
CA LEU A 13 -11.35 13.05 -45.37
C LEU A 13 -11.36 14.07 -44.23
N GLY A 14 -12.55 14.33 -43.68
CA GLY A 14 -12.68 15.11 -42.45
C GLY A 14 -11.86 14.44 -41.38
N ALA A 15 -10.82 15.11 -40.86
CA ALA A 15 -10.12 14.70 -39.66
C ALA A 15 -11.14 14.67 -38.53
N THR A 16 -11.64 13.49 -38.16
CA THR A 16 -12.42 13.32 -36.96
C THR A 16 -11.50 13.66 -35.78
N SER A 17 -11.86 14.70 -35.01
CA SER A 17 -11.20 14.97 -33.74
C SER A 17 -11.16 13.68 -32.95
N PRO A 18 -10.02 13.32 -32.29
CA PRO A 18 -9.96 12.11 -31.51
C PRO A 18 -11.06 12.14 -30.45
N ALA A 19 -11.82 11.05 -30.36
CA ALA A 19 -12.91 10.92 -29.39
C ALA A 19 -12.33 11.13 -27.98
N ILE A 20 -13.00 11.94 -27.15
CA ILE A 20 -12.63 12.12 -25.75
C ILE A 20 -12.95 10.80 -25.03
N PRO A 21 -12.01 10.11 -24.41
CA PRO A 21 -12.30 8.85 -23.73
C PRO A 21 -13.21 9.05 -22.52
N ILE A 22 -14.05 8.05 -22.26
CA ILE A 22 -14.80 7.92 -21.00
C ILE A 22 -13.96 7.11 -20.04
N ASP A 23 -13.63 7.66 -18.88
CA ASP A 23 -12.76 7.06 -17.87
C ASP A 23 -13.59 6.18 -16.93
N LEU A 24 -13.25 4.89 -16.79
CA LEU A 24 -13.93 3.93 -15.94
C LEU A 24 -12.94 2.84 -15.46
N SER A 25 -13.38 1.99 -14.52
CA SER A 25 -12.62 0.82 -14.10
C SER A 25 -12.37 -0.10 -15.30
N GLN A 26 -11.10 -0.32 -15.63
CA GLN A 26 -10.72 -1.18 -16.75
C GLN A 26 -10.86 -2.68 -16.40
N LEU A 27 -11.07 -3.03 -15.13
CA LEU A 27 -11.44 -4.37 -14.71
C LEU A 27 -12.90 -4.69 -15.04
N GLY A 28 -13.77 -3.68 -15.08
CA GLY A 28 -15.22 -3.81 -15.21
C GLY A 28 -15.95 -3.63 -13.88
N PHE A 29 -17.15 -4.22 -13.77
CA PHE A 29 -18.03 -4.01 -12.61
C PHE A 29 -18.74 -5.30 -12.19
N GLN A 30 -19.07 -5.42 -10.91
CA GLN A 30 -20.01 -6.45 -10.45
C GLN A 30 -21.48 -5.99 -10.67
N PRO A 31 -22.42 -6.91 -10.89
CA PRO A 31 -23.82 -6.57 -11.21
C PRO A 31 -24.49 -5.66 -10.19
N ASP A 32 -24.25 -5.89 -8.90
CA ASP A 32 -24.94 -5.19 -7.81
C ASP A 32 -24.16 -3.98 -7.26
N ASP A 33 -22.92 -3.79 -7.68
CA ASP A 33 -22.08 -2.69 -7.24
C ASP A 33 -22.42 -1.37 -7.97
N PRO A 34 -22.15 -0.21 -7.37
CA PRO A 34 -22.16 1.07 -8.06
C PRO A 34 -21.29 1.04 -9.31
N LYS A 35 -21.76 1.70 -10.39
CA LYS A 35 -21.07 1.75 -11.69
C LYS A 35 -21.02 3.19 -12.16
N ILE A 36 -19.86 3.81 -11.92
CA ILE A 36 -19.62 5.22 -12.24
C ILE A 36 -18.51 5.33 -13.29
N ALA A 37 -18.77 6.14 -14.31
CA ALA A 37 -17.77 6.54 -15.28
C ALA A 37 -17.64 8.07 -15.33
N ILE A 38 -16.51 8.55 -15.82
CA ILE A 38 -16.17 9.97 -15.87
C ILE A 38 -16.01 10.43 -17.31
N VAL A 39 -16.57 11.59 -17.64
CA VAL A 39 -16.41 12.27 -18.92
C VAL A 39 -15.89 13.68 -18.67
N THR A 40 -14.98 14.14 -19.53
CA THR A 40 -14.38 15.48 -19.41
C THR A 40 -14.68 16.32 -20.68
N ILE A 41 -15.96 16.50 -20.99
CA ILE A 41 -16.41 17.22 -22.21
C ILE A 41 -16.29 18.75 -22.07
N GLY A 42 -16.49 19.28 -20.88
CA GLY A 42 -16.19 20.67 -20.55
C GLY A 42 -17.25 21.69 -20.98
N THR A 43 -18.47 21.29 -21.35
CA THR A 43 -19.52 22.21 -21.80
C THR A 43 -20.33 22.85 -20.67
N GLY A 44 -20.28 22.26 -19.47
CA GLY A 44 -21.07 22.71 -18.33
C GLY A 44 -22.56 22.38 -18.40
N GLN A 45 -22.97 21.58 -19.38
CA GLN A 45 -24.33 21.10 -19.54
C GLN A 45 -24.36 19.59 -19.52
N PRO A 46 -25.40 18.97 -18.93
CA PRO A 46 -25.58 17.52 -18.96
C PRO A 46 -25.69 16.98 -20.39
N HIS A 47 -25.11 15.81 -20.65
CA HIS A 47 -25.14 15.12 -21.93
C HIS A 47 -25.85 13.78 -21.82
N GLU A 48 -26.54 13.36 -22.90
CA GLU A 48 -27.03 11.98 -22.99
C GLU A 48 -25.86 10.99 -23.03
N TRP A 49 -26.02 9.86 -22.33
CA TRP A 49 -25.14 8.72 -22.48
C TRP A 49 -25.92 7.46 -22.85
N LEU A 50 -25.27 6.58 -23.55
CA LEU A 50 -25.78 5.28 -24.00
C LEU A 50 -24.87 4.18 -23.48
N LEU A 51 -25.47 3.09 -22.97
CA LEU A 51 -24.79 1.83 -22.73
C LEU A 51 -25.11 0.89 -23.89
N VAL A 52 -24.08 0.43 -24.57
CA VAL A 52 -24.21 -0.35 -25.81
C VAL A 52 -23.54 -1.71 -25.60
N ASP A 53 -24.23 -2.79 -25.97
CA ASP A 53 -23.71 -4.15 -25.92
C ASP A 53 -22.77 -4.47 -27.09
N GLU A 54 -22.14 -5.64 -27.06
CA GLU A 54 -21.20 -6.10 -28.10
C GLU A 54 -21.84 -6.28 -29.50
N THR A 55 -23.18 -6.31 -29.59
CA THR A 55 -23.91 -6.37 -30.87
C THR A 55 -24.20 -4.97 -31.46
N GLY A 56 -23.87 -3.90 -30.73
CA GLY A 56 -24.17 -2.53 -31.09
C GLY A 56 -25.56 -2.04 -30.66
N LYS A 57 -26.28 -2.85 -29.87
CA LYS A 57 -27.62 -2.46 -29.37
C LYS A 57 -27.50 -1.61 -28.10
N THR A 58 -28.20 -0.49 -28.06
CA THR A 58 -28.37 0.30 -26.84
C THR A 58 -29.26 -0.46 -25.84
N VAL A 59 -28.70 -0.77 -24.66
CA VAL A 59 -29.36 -1.51 -23.59
C VAL A 59 -29.77 -0.64 -22.39
N ALA A 60 -29.12 0.52 -22.22
CA ALA A 60 -29.50 1.53 -21.25
C ALA A 60 -29.11 2.93 -21.75
N ARG A 61 -29.74 3.96 -21.20
CA ARG A 61 -29.45 5.37 -21.48
C ARG A 61 -29.75 6.23 -20.26
N GLY A 62 -29.19 7.39 -20.21
CA GLY A 62 -29.44 8.39 -19.19
C GLY A 62 -28.75 9.71 -19.51
N THR A 63 -28.64 10.56 -18.51
CA THR A 63 -28.02 11.88 -18.64
C THR A 63 -26.87 11.98 -17.62
N THR A 64 -25.74 12.59 -18.01
CA THR A 64 -24.62 12.87 -17.12
C THR A 64 -25.01 13.83 -16.00
N SER A 65 -24.38 13.71 -14.85
CA SER A 65 -24.44 14.73 -13.81
C SER A 65 -23.17 15.59 -13.85
N VAL A 66 -23.35 16.91 -13.88
CA VAL A 66 -22.23 17.85 -13.95
C VAL A 66 -21.63 18.04 -12.55
N PHE A 67 -20.36 17.66 -12.36
CA PHE A 67 -19.58 18.03 -11.20
C PHE A 67 -18.99 19.45 -11.38
N GLY A 68 -18.49 19.74 -12.57
CA GLY A 68 -17.87 21.01 -12.91
C GLY A 68 -16.33 20.95 -12.87
N LYS A 69 -15.70 22.08 -12.57
CA LYS A 69 -14.23 22.19 -12.52
C LYS A 69 -13.68 21.42 -11.33
N ASP A 70 -12.80 20.47 -11.60
CA ASP A 70 -12.11 19.65 -10.58
C ASP A 70 -10.63 20.02 -10.54
N SER A 71 -10.19 20.58 -9.41
CA SER A 71 -8.80 21.02 -9.22
C SER A 71 -7.83 19.85 -9.10
N ALA A 72 -8.28 18.69 -8.61
CA ALA A 72 -7.43 17.52 -8.44
C ALA A 72 -7.03 16.89 -9.79
N SER A 73 -7.96 16.79 -10.73
CA SER A 73 -7.69 16.28 -12.08
C SER A 73 -7.31 17.38 -13.10
N GLY A 74 -7.59 18.65 -12.78
CA GLY A 74 -7.41 19.78 -13.69
C GLY A 74 -8.43 19.82 -14.82
N GLY A 75 -9.48 18.98 -14.77
CA GLY A 75 -10.50 18.85 -15.79
C GLY A 75 -11.84 19.50 -15.42
N TYR A 76 -12.74 19.56 -16.40
CA TYR A 76 -14.16 19.82 -16.20
C TYR A 76 -14.90 18.47 -16.26
N VAL A 77 -15.46 18.05 -15.15
CA VAL A 77 -15.90 16.67 -14.92
C VAL A 77 -17.41 16.54 -14.98
N GLU A 78 -17.87 15.54 -15.70
CA GLU A 78 -19.24 15.03 -15.67
C GLU A 78 -19.21 13.55 -15.31
N ARG A 79 -20.26 13.06 -14.65
CA ARG A 79 -20.36 11.67 -14.17
C ARG A 79 -21.49 10.96 -14.89
N ILE A 80 -21.23 9.74 -15.31
CA ILE A 80 -22.22 8.78 -15.79
C ILE A 80 -22.48 7.80 -14.66
N ASP A 81 -23.73 7.69 -14.22
CA ASP A 81 -24.17 6.66 -13.28
C ASP A 81 -25.09 5.68 -14.01
N PHE A 82 -24.62 4.44 -14.16
CA PHE A 82 -25.38 3.33 -14.74
C PHE A 82 -25.55 2.16 -13.77
N SER A 83 -25.49 2.44 -12.46
CA SER A 83 -25.57 1.47 -11.38
C SER A 83 -26.86 0.64 -11.40
N SER A 84 -27.95 1.19 -11.94
CA SER A 84 -29.22 0.48 -12.09
C SER A 84 -29.18 -0.68 -13.09
N PHE A 85 -28.21 -0.67 -14.02
CA PHE A 85 -28.04 -1.73 -15.00
C PHE A 85 -27.21 -2.89 -14.42
N ARG A 86 -27.80 -4.09 -14.31
CA ARG A 86 -27.22 -5.23 -13.60
C ARG A 86 -26.95 -6.47 -14.45
N THR A 87 -27.31 -6.43 -15.73
CA THR A 87 -27.18 -7.60 -16.61
C THR A 87 -25.71 -7.91 -16.88
N PRO A 88 -25.23 -9.14 -16.60
CA PRO A 88 -23.88 -9.55 -17.00
C PRO A 88 -23.68 -9.53 -18.51
N GLY A 89 -22.49 -9.16 -18.97
CA GLY A 89 -22.16 -9.07 -20.39
C GLY A 89 -21.03 -8.09 -20.65
N LYS A 90 -20.75 -7.83 -21.94
CA LYS A 90 -19.73 -6.89 -22.40
C LYS A 90 -20.38 -5.64 -22.99
N TYR A 91 -19.89 -4.49 -22.59
CA TYR A 91 -20.50 -3.21 -22.89
C TYR A 91 -19.46 -2.13 -23.16
N HIS A 92 -19.89 -1.06 -23.83
CA HIS A 92 -19.18 0.20 -23.83
C HIS A 92 -20.16 1.35 -23.60
N LEU A 93 -19.66 2.45 -23.07
CA LEU A 93 -20.40 3.70 -22.90
C LEU A 93 -20.11 4.64 -24.07
N ALA A 94 -21.11 5.39 -24.49
CA ALA A 94 -20.99 6.49 -25.46
C ALA A 94 -21.71 7.74 -24.92
N SER A 95 -21.14 8.94 -25.15
CA SER A 95 -21.73 10.22 -24.79
C SER A 95 -21.20 11.30 -25.75
N GLY A 96 -22.05 11.85 -26.63
CA GLY A 96 -21.61 12.75 -27.68
C GLY A 96 -20.57 12.09 -28.59
N SER A 97 -19.39 12.72 -28.71
CA SER A 97 -18.23 12.14 -29.42
C SER A 97 -17.33 11.27 -28.55
N SER A 98 -17.67 11.10 -27.27
CA SER A 98 -16.88 10.33 -26.29
C SER A 98 -17.32 8.87 -26.25
N ALA A 99 -16.34 7.96 -26.06
CA ALA A 99 -16.62 6.53 -25.89
C ALA A 99 -15.65 5.91 -24.88
N SER A 100 -16.11 4.88 -24.16
CA SER A 100 -15.24 4.05 -23.33
C SER A 100 -14.60 2.91 -24.14
N ALA A 101 -13.54 2.31 -23.59
CA ALA A 101 -13.16 0.96 -23.95
C ALA A 101 -14.29 -0.03 -23.63
N LEU A 102 -14.21 -1.24 -24.23
CA LEU A 102 -15.09 -2.34 -23.86
C LEU A 102 -14.77 -2.79 -22.42
N PHE A 103 -15.80 -2.96 -21.60
CA PHE A 103 -15.70 -3.47 -20.24
C PHE A 103 -16.70 -4.59 -19.98
N GLU A 104 -16.51 -5.32 -18.90
CA GLU A 104 -17.35 -6.45 -18.53
C GLU A 104 -18.14 -6.17 -17.25
N ILE A 105 -19.41 -6.57 -17.22
CA ILE A 105 -20.20 -6.70 -15.99
C ILE A 105 -20.31 -8.19 -15.70
N ARG A 106 -19.73 -8.64 -14.56
CA ARG A 106 -19.77 -10.06 -14.15
C ARG A 106 -19.62 -10.23 -12.65
N PRO A 107 -20.15 -11.32 -12.07
CA PRO A 107 -19.89 -11.67 -10.67
C PRO A 107 -18.44 -12.12 -10.46
N ASN A 108 -18.00 -12.17 -9.22
CA ASN A 108 -16.67 -12.65 -8.79
C ASN A 108 -15.50 -11.95 -9.49
N LEU A 109 -15.65 -10.66 -9.74
CA LEU A 109 -14.70 -9.86 -10.51
C LEU A 109 -13.33 -9.74 -9.82
N TYR A 110 -13.31 -9.59 -8.49
CA TYR A 110 -12.11 -9.23 -7.73
C TYR A 110 -11.29 -10.42 -7.20
N ALA A 111 -11.82 -11.65 -7.24
CA ALA A 111 -11.10 -12.82 -6.71
C ALA A 111 -9.75 -13.10 -7.40
N PRO A 112 -9.59 -12.95 -8.73
CA PRO A 112 -8.27 -13.04 -9.37
C PRO A 112 -7.32 -11.93 -8.89
N LEU A 113 -7.80 -10.69 -8.81
CA LEU A 113 -7.01 -9.54 -8.34
C LEU A 113 -6.47 -9.76 -6.93
N ALA A 114 -7.29 -10.24 -6.01
CA ALA A 114 -6.88 -10.51 -4.63
C ALA A 114 -5.76 -11.56 -4.55
N ARG A 115 -5.84 -12.63 -5.36
CA ARG A 115 -4.79 -13.66 -5.42
C ARG A 115 -3.48 -13.14 -6.01
N ASP A 116 -3.56 -12.40 -7.10
CA ASP A 116 -2.37 -11.87 -7.77
C ASP A 116 -1.71 -10.76 -6.92
N ALA A 117 -2.51 -9.95 -6.22
CA ALA A 117 -2.01 -8.99 -5.24
C ALA A 117 -1.29 -9.69 -4.07
N LEU A 118 -1.79 -10.83 -3.58
CA LEU A 118 -1.08 -11.62 -2.58
C LEU A 118 0.22 -12.22 -3.15
N ALA A 119 0.22 -12.67 -4.40
CA ALA A 119 1.41 -13.22 -5.05
C ALA A 119 2.56 -12.21 -5.16
N PHE A 120 2.29 -10.91 -5.11
CA PHE A 120 3.32 -9.87 -5.00
C PHE A 120 4.30 -10.16 -3.86
N PHE A 121 3.81 -10.57 -2.68
CA PHE A 121 4.64 -10.87 -1.51
C PHE A 121 5.55 -12.06 -1.75
N TYR A 122 5.08 -13.10 -2.44
CA TYR A 122 5.92 -14.22 -2.83
C TYR A 122 7.07 -13.77 -3.75
N HIS A 123 6.80 -12.90 -4.71
CA HIS A 123 7.82 -12.33 -5.59
C HIS A 123 8.86 -11.50 -4.83
N GLN A 124 8.48 -10.85 -3.74
CA GLN A 124 9.36 -10.05 -2.88
C GLN A 124 10.13 -10.86 -1.84
N ARG A 125 9.95 -12.18 -1.74
CA ARG A 125 10.68 -12.99 -0.77
C ARG A 125 12.19 -12.90 -0.96
N ALA A 126 12.91 -12.63 0.13
CA ALA A 126 14.36 -12.74 0.25
C ALA A 126 14.75 -14.15 0.74
N GLY A 127 16.01 -14.53 0.55
CA GLY A 127 16.58 -15.76 1.11
C GLY A 127 16.20 -17.06 0.40
N VAL A 128 15.21 -17.05 -0.48
CA VAL A 128 14.70 -18.23 -1.19
C VAL A 128 14.57 -17.98 -2.69
N PRO A 129 14.65 -19.03 -3.55
CA PRO A 129 14.36 -18.86 -4.96
C PRO A 129 12.87 -18.58 -5.18
N ILE A 130 12.56 -17.79 -6.21
CA ILE A 130 11.21 -17.64 -6.72
C ILE A 130 11.01 -18.69 -7.80
N GLU A 131 10.14 -19.67 -7.52
CA GLU A 131 10.08 -20.91 -8.28
C GLU A 131 9.21 -20.81 -9.52
N ALA A 132 9.73 -21.24 -10.67
CA ALA A 132 9.02 -21.25 -11.96
C ALA A 132 7.70 -22.04 -11.94
N ARG A 133 7.58 -23.09 -11.11
CA ARG A 133 6.32 -23.86 -10.99
C ARG A 133 5.18 -23.05 -10.37
N ILE A 134 5.50 -21.99 -9.58
CA ILE A 134 4.53 -21.14 -8.91
C ILE A 134 4.22 -19.91 -9.77
N VAL A 135 5.27 -19.22 -10.25
CA VAL A 135 5.12 -17.91 -10.91
C VAL A 135 5.30 -17.94 -12.42
N GLY A 136 5.66 -19.09 -12.99
CA GLY A 136 6.09 -19.20 -14.39
C GLY A 136 7.55 -18.82 -14.60
N ALA A 137 8.13 -19.35 -15.69
CA ALA A 137 9.56 -19.20 -15.98
C ALA A 137 10.01 -17.73 -16.13
N ARG A 138 9.11 -16.84 -16.56
CA ARG A 138 9.39 -15.43 -16.83
C ARG A 138 9.79 -14.67 -15.56
N TRP A 139 9.18 -14.97 -14.41
CA TRP A 139 9.38 -14.25 -13.14
C TRP A 139 10.19 -15.05 -12.13
N ALA A 140 10.58 -16.28 -12.48
CA ALA A 140 11.45 -17.09 -11.63
C ALA A 140 12.84 -16.46 -11.50
N ARG A 141 13.43 -16.56 -10.31
CA ARG A 141 14.79 -16.10 -10.06
C ARG A 141 15.47 -16.92 -8.99
N PRO A 142 16.83 -16.96 -8.96
CA PRO A 142 17.57 -17.51 -7.84
C PRO A 142 17.26 -16.78 -6.53
N ALA A 143 17.66 -17.37 -5.42
CA ALA A 143 17.57 -16.70 -4.12
C ALA A 143 18.46 -15.45 -4.08
N GLY A 144 17.87 -14.31 -3.72
CA GLY A 144 18.64 -13.14 -3.33
C GLY A 144 18.99 -13.23 -1.83
N HIS A 145 20.21 -12.96 -1.44
CA HIS A 145 20.70 -12.97 -0.05
C HIS A 145 20.36 -14.28 0.71
N PRO A 146 20.75 -15.48 0.19
CA PRO A 146 20.32 -16.77 0.75
C PRO A 146 20.92 -17.08 2.13
N HIS A 147 21.97 -16.36 2.55
CA HIS A 147 22.67 -16.49 3.84
C HIS A 147 23.00 -15.08 4.36
N GLU A 148 21.97 -14.39 4.85
CA GLU A 148 22.09 -13.00 5.26
C GLU A 148 22.40 -12.89 6.76
N VAL A 149 23.68 -13.14 7.10
CA VAL A 149 24.21 -12.89 8.45
C VAL A 149 24.82 -11.50 8.47
N ALA A 150 24.12 -10.54 9.08
CA ALA A 150 24.50 -9.14 9.09
C ALA A 150 24.94 -8.67 10.47
N THR A 151 25.90 -7.75 10.51
CA THR A 151 26.31 -7.00 11.70
C THR A 151 25.85 -5.54 11.59
N CYS A 152 25.98 -4.79 12.68
CA CYS A 152 25.51 -3.41 12.72
C CYS A 152 26.39 -2.47 11.89
N PHE A 153 25.75 -1.45 11.30
CA PHE A 153 26.44 -0.36 10.62
C PHE A 153 27.49 0.29 11.55
N THR A 154 28.67 0.52 11.01
CA THR A 154 29.78 1.22 11.69
C THR A 154 30.33 2.30 10.78
N GLY A 155 30.92 3.34 11.40
CA GLY A 155 31.55 4.46 10.69
C GLY A 155 30.62 5.68 10.59
N ALA A 156 31.01 6.63 9.77
CA ALA A 156 30.24 7.85 9.54
C ALA A 156 29.08 7.60 8.56
N ASP A 157 27.93 8.19 8.85
CA ASP A 157 26.79 8.27 7.94
C ASP A 157 26.89 9.52 7.03
N GLU A 158 25.85 9.80 6.22
CA GLU A 158 25.82 10.96 5.31
C GLU A 158 25.87 12.33 6.03
N ARG A 159 25.66 12.36 7.33
CA ARG A 159 25.70 13.56 8.17
C ARG A 159 26.95 13.61 9.05
N GLU A 160 27.95 12.78 8.74
CA GLU A 160 29.19 12.65 9.49
C GLU A 160 29.01 12.19 10.97
N ILE A 161 27.84 11.62 11.30
CA ILE A 161 27.57 11.03 12.59
C ILE A 161 28.28 9.68 12.66
N THR A 162 29.15 9.49 13.67
CA THR A 162 29.92 8.26 13.85
C THR A 162 29.14 7.23 14.66
N TRP A 163 28.91 6.07 14.08
CA TRP A 163 28.25 4.91 14.68
C TRP A 163 29.27 3.86 15.11
N THR A 164 29.09 3.32 16.29
CA THR A 164 30.03 2.35 16.89
C THR A 164 29.71 0.89 16.53
N GLY A 165 28.54 0.64 15.94
CA GLY A 165 28.10 -0.72 15.62
C GLY A 165 27.66 -1.54 16.82
N CYS A 166 27.75 -2.85 16.70
CA CYS A 166 27.47 -3.83 17.75
C CYS A 166 28.47 -4.99 17.76
N ALA A 167 28.53 -5.73 18.86
CA ALA A 167 29.46 -6.85 19.04
C ALA A 167 28.85 -8.22 18.63
N TYR A 168 27.79 -8.22 17.82
CA TYR A 168 27.11 -9.44 17.37
C TYR A 168 26.73 -9.35 15.90
N SER A 169 26.34 -10.50 15.36
CA SER A 169 25.66 -10.60 14.05
C SER A 169 24.37 -11.38 14.23
N LEU A 170 23.38 -11.10 13.39
CA LEU A 170 22.11 -11.81 13.34
C LEU A 170 21.95 -12.49 11.98
N ASP A 171 21.44 -13.71 11.97
CA ASP A 171 20.93 -14.34 10.77
C ASP A 171 19.52 -13.79 10.50
N VAL A 172 19.44 -12.86 9.58
CA VAL A 172 18.21 -12.17 9.15
C VAL A 172 17.76 -12.62 7.77
N THR A 173 18.15 -13.83 7.37
CA THR A 173 17.71 -14.46 6.11
C THR A 173 16.19 -14.58 6.06
N GLY A 174 15.59 -14.31 4.91
CA GLY A 174 14.14 -14.38 4.68
C GLY A 174 13.45 -13.03 4.79
N GLY A 175 12.11 -13.04 4.95
CA GLY A 175 11.27 -11.85 4.88
C GLY A 175 11.06 -11.35 3.45
N TRP A 176 10.52 -10.13 3.31
CA TRP A 176 10.26 -9.49 2.03
C TRP A 176 11.20 -8.32 1.78
N TYR A 177 11.67 -8.18 0.54
CA TYR A 177 12.16 -6.88 0.08
C TYR A 177 11.00 -5.89 0.10
N ASP A 178 11.28 -4.67 0.53
CA ASP A 178 10.25 -3.67 0.78
C ASP A 178 9.61 -3.13 -0.50
N ALA A 179 10.44 -2.70 -1.43
CA ALA A 179 10.01 -1.90 -2.56
C ALA A 179 10.78 -2.27 -3.85
N GLY A 180 11.21 -1.27 -4.60
CA GLY A 180 12.08 -1.46 -5.77
C GLY A 180 13.53 -1.74 -5.43
N ASP A 181 13.95 -1.53 -4.17
CA ASP A 181 15.27 -1.84 -3.62
C ASP A 181 15.30 -3.21 -2.92
N HIS A 182 16.47 -3.58 -2.37
CA HIS A 182 16.64 -4.82 -1.63
C HIS A 182 16.65 -4.64 -0.11
N GLY A 183 16.25 -3.46 0.38
CA GLY A 183 16.07 -3.20 1.80
C GLY A 183 14.90 -4.00 2.38
N LYS A 184 15.02 -4.43 3.64
CA LYS A 184 13.95 -5.05 4.43
C LYS A 184 13.74 -4.23 5.69
N TYR A 185 12.56 -3.64 5.83
CA TYR A 185 12.27 -2.60 6.84
C TYR A 185 11.20 -3.08 7.81
N VAL A 186 11.47 -3.00 9.11
CA VAL A 186 10.57 -3.53 10.13
C VAL A 186 9.26 -2.73 10.24
N VAL A 187 9.27 -1.40 10.08
CA VAL A 187 8.04 -0.61 10.13
C VAL A 187 7.11 -0.90 8.94
N ASN A 188 7.65 -1.02 7.73
CA ASN A 188 6.86 -1.35 6.54
C ASN A 188 6.41 -2.81 6.54
N GLY A 189 7.32 -3.73 6.89
CA GLY A 189 6.99 -5.14 7.11
C GLY A 189 5.91 -5.30 8.17
N GLY A 190 6.00 -4.53 9.25
CA GLY A 190 5.04 -4.55 10.34
C GLY A 190 3.63 -4.17 9.92
N ILE A 191 3.44 -3.00 9.28
CA ILE A 191 2.11 -2.59 8.83
C ILE A 191 1.57 -3.50 7.72
N ALA A 192 2.42 -3.94 6.79
CA ALA A 192 2.01 -4.86 5.72
C ALA A 192 1.55 -6.20 6.32
N LEU A 193 2.34 -6.76 7.23
CA LEU A 193 2.01 -8.00 7.93
C LEU A 193 0.72 -7.88 8.73
N TRP A 194 0.56 -6.79 9.53
CA TRP A 194 -0.67 -6.56 10.28
C TRP A 194 -1.89 -6.50 9.35
N THR A 195 -1.78 -5.84 8.21
CA THR A 195 -2.88 -5.71 7.24
C THR A 195 -3.29 -7.06 6.67
N LEU A 196 -2.33 -7.92 6.29
CA LEU A 196 -2.61 -9.29 5.84
C LEU A 196 -3.25 -10.13 6.96
N LEU A 197 -2.69 -10.08 8.16
CA LEU A 197 -3.23 -10.81 9.31
C LEU A 197 -4.63 -10.32 9.70
N ASN A 198 -4.91 -9.01 9.58
CA ASN A 198 -6.25 -8.46 9.78
C ASN A 198 -7.26 -8.95 8.74
N ALA A 199 -6.85 -9.08 7.47
CA ALA A 199 -7.69 -9.70 6.44
C ALA A 199 -8.04 -11.16 6.81
N HIS A 200 -7.06 -11.93 7.32
CA HIS A 200 -7.29 -13.29 7.81
C HIS A 200 -8.19 -13.34 9.04
N GLU A 201 -7.99 -12.45 10.03
CA GLU A 201 -8.85 -12.39 11.22
C GLU A 201 -10.30 -12.03 10.88
N ARG A 202 -10.49 -11.23 9.84
CA ARG A 202 -11.82 -10.88 9.33
C ARG A 202 -12.47 -12.09 8.63
N ASN A 203 -11.74 -12.75 7.75
CA ASN A 203 -12.21 -13.95 7.05
C ASN A 203 -11.09 -15.01 6.95
N PRO A 204 -11.06 -15.99 7.86
CA PRO A 204 -10.04 -17.04 7.87
C PRO A 204 -9.99 -17.92 6.61
N LYS A 205 -11.02 -17.84 5.75
CA LYS A 205 -11.06 -18.59 4.47
C LYS A 205 -10.57 -17.75 3.29
N ALA A 206 -10.29 -16.46 3.51
CA ALA A 206 -9.74 -15.61 2.46
C ALA A 206 -8.35 -16.09 2.04
N LEU A 207 -8.12 -16.14 0.74
CA LEU A 207 -6.81 -16.40 0.13
C LEU A 207 -6.07 -17.64 0.68
N PRO A 208 -6.66 -18.84 0.58
CA PRO A 208 -6.01 -20.08 0.98
C PRO A 208 -4.84 -20.40 0.04
N GLN A 209 -4.03 -21.38 0.42
CA GLN A 209 -2.95 -21.89 -0.42
C GLN A 209 -3.48 -22.26 -1.82
N GLY A 210 -2.75 -21.84 -2.86
CA GLY A 210 -3.13 -22.10 -4.26
C GLY A 210 -2.84 -23.54 -4.69
N ALA A 211 -3.54 -24.01 -5.75
CA ALA A 211 -3.44 -25.36 -6.26
C ALA A 211 -2.02 -25.77 -6.70
N ASN A 212 -1.19 -24.81 -7.14
CA ASN A 212 0.19 -25.04 -7.58
C ASN A 212 1.21 -24.98 -6.43
N GLY A 213 0.75 -25.00 -5.16
CA GLY A 213 1.59 -24.74 -4.00
C GLY A 213 1.99 -23.26 -3.86
N ALA A 214 1.26 -22.36 -4.55
CA ALA A 214 1.40 -20.92 -4.30
C ALA A 214 1.01 -20.62 -2.85
N PRO A 215 1.82 -19.85 -2.12
CA PRO A 215 1.55 -19.56 -0.71
C PRO A 215 0.18 -18.90 -0.53
N GLY A 216 -0.52 -19.31 0.52
CA GLY A 216 -1.69 -18.62 1.02
C GLY A 216 -1.31 -17.45 1.90
N LEU A 217 -2.32 -16.71 2.39
CA LEU A 217 -2.10 -15.52 3.21
C LEU A 217 -1.28 -15.80 4.47
N LEU A 218 -1.55 -16.89 5.19
CA LEU A 218 -0.80 -17.24 6.40
C LEU A 218 0.63 -17.71 6.11
N ASP A 219 0.89 -18.32 4.95
CA ASP A 219 2.25 -18.71 4.56
C ASP A 219 3.11 -17.46 4.30
N GLU A 220 2.54 -16.46 3.65
CA GLU A 220 3.22 -15.17 3.44
C GLU A 220 3.42 -14.43 4.76
N ALA A 221 2.38 -14.34 5.58
CA ALA A 221 2.45 -13.69 6.88
C ALA A 221 3.51 -14.33 7.79
N ARG A 222 3.61 -15.66 7.78
CA ARG A 222 4.65 -16.38 8.53
C ARG A 222 6.06 -16.04 8.02
N THR A 223 6.24 -15.95 6.72
CA THR A 223 7.54 -15.62 6.10
C THR A 223 8.08 -14.28 6.64
N GLU A 224 7.24 -13.27 6.71
CA GLU A 224 7.63 -11.98 7.24
C GLU A 224 7.80 -12.00 8.77
N MET A 225 6.87 -12.63 9.48
CA MET A 225 6.97 -12.69 10.95
C MET A 225 8.26 -13.38 11.42
N GLU A 226 8.69 -14.45 10.76
CA GLU A 226 9.98 -15.11 11.08
C GLU A 226 11.16 -14.15 10.87
N PHE A 227 11.14 -13.30 9.85
CA PHE A 227 12.15 -12.26 9.65
C PHE A 227 12.09 -11.20 10.77
N LEU A 228 10.90 -10.68 11.09
CA LEU A 228 10.75 -9.67 12.14
C LEU A 228 11.25 -10.18 13.49
N LEU A 229 11.00 -11.45 13.84
CA LEU A 229 11.51 -12.09 15.06
C LEU A 229 13.04 -12.13 15.09
N ARG A 230 13.70 -12.32 13.95
CA ARG A 230 15.18 -12.34 13.84
C ARG A 230 15.81 -10.97 13.96
N MET A 231 15.04 -9.88 13.75
CA MET A 231 15.50 -8.51 13.90
C MET A 231 15.59 -8.06 15.38
N GLN A 232 15.15 -8.89 16.31
CA GLN A 232 15.15 -8.54 17.74
C GLN A 232 16.56 -8.61 18.33
N VAL A 233 16.97 -7.54 18.99
CA VAL A 233 18.28 -7.40 19.67
C VAL A 233 18.45 -8.46 20.77
N PRO A 234 19.59 -9.16 20.83
CA PRO A 234 19.86 -10.18 21.83
C PRO A 234 19.83 -9.66 23.27
N GLU A 235 19.56 -10.56 24.22
CA GLU A 235 19.54 -10.26 25.64
C GLU A 235 20.92 -9.83 26.15
N GLY A 236 20.96 -8.93 27.15
CA GLY A 236 22.19 -8.41 27.73
C GLY A 236 22.95 -7.40 26.87
N THR A 237 22.36 -6.99 25.72
CA THR A 237 23.01 -6.09 24.76
C THR A 237 22.89 -4.62 25.20
N LYS A 238 24.04 -3.95 25.27
CA LYS A 238 24.11 -2.48 25.42
C LYS A 238 24.63 -1.85 24.14
N LEU A 239 23.94 -0.80 23.66
CA LEU A 239 24.31 -0.06 22.44
C LEU A 239 24.42 1.43 22.75
N ALA A 240 25.38 2.10 22.11
CA ALA A 240 25.41 3.56 22.06
C ALA A 240 24.45 4.05 20.97
N LEU A 241 23.36 4.68 21.37
CA LEU A 241 22.29 5.15 20.48
C LEU A 241 21.91 6.60 20.79
N PRO A 242 21.53 7.39 19.79
CA PRO A 242 20.94 8.71 20.05
C PRO A 242 19.56 8.52 20.71
N SER A 243 19.34 9.14 21.88
CA SER A 243 18.11 8.98 22.65
C SER A 243 17.63 10.30 23.21
N GLY A 244 16.36 10.61 23.02
CA GLY A 244 15.73 11.85 23.41
C GLY A 244 15.17 12.61 22.19
N PRO A 245 14.60 13.81 22.40
CA PRO A 245 14.10 14.64 21.32
C PRO A 245 15.24 15.13 20.42
N PHE A 246 14.97 15.30 19.13
CA PHE A 246 15.93 15.92 18.21
C PHE A 246 16.31 17.33 18.67
N LYS A 247 17.59 17.69 18.60
CA LYS A 247 18.12 19.00 18.99
C LYS A 247 17.66 20.12 18.08
N SER A 248 17.46 19.82 16.80
CA SER A 248 16.85 20.69 15.81
C SER A 248 15.91 19.90 14.93
N ILE A 249 14.83 20.53 14.49
CA ILE A 249 13.88 19.95 13.53
C ILE A 249 14.14 20.61 12.20
N ALA A 250 14.46 19.82 11.16
CA ALA A 250 14.57 20.35 9.81
C ALA A 250 13.21 20.87 9.35
N GLN A 251 13.17 22.08 8.79
CA GLN A 251 11.93 22.79 8.41
C GLN A 251 10.97 21.99 7.49
N SER A 252 11.46 20.95 6.84
CA SER A 252 10.67 20.19 5.87
C SER A 252 10.16 18.84 6.36
N ARG A 253 10.69 18.25 7.44
CA ARG A 253 10.25 16.98 8.05
C ARG A 253 11.23 16.62 9.18
N GLY A 254 10.77 16.48 10.39
CA GLY A 254 11.56 16.30 11.62
C GLY A 254 12.65 15.23 11.60
N TRP A 255 12.45 14.11 10.88
CA TRP A 255 13.41 13.04 10.74
C TRP A 255 14.78 13.41 10.08
N ARG A 256 14.95 14.66 9.63
CA ARG A 256 16.23 15.24 9.19
C ARG A 256 16.84 16.20 10.20
N GLY A 257 16.26 16.33 11.38
CA GLY A 257 16.79 17.15 12.46
C GLY A 257 18.13 16.63 13.00
N ASP A 258 18.81 17.44 13.80
CA ASP A 258 20.02 17.00 14.48
C ASP A 258 19.65 15.98 15.56
N PRO A 259 20.27 14.80 15.57
CA PRO A 259 19.94 13.77 16.54
C PRO A 259 20.30 14.20 17.96
N PRO A 260 19.67 13.59 18.97
CA PRO A 260 20.09 13.75 20.36
C PRO A 260 21.49 13.18 20.58
N ASP A 261 22.03 13.38 21.79
CA ASP A 261 23.31 12.81 22.17
C ASP A 261 23.23 11.29 22.23
N PHE A 262 24.36 10.63 21.91
CA PHE A 262 24.51 9.20 22.10
C PHE A 262 24.64 8.88 23.57
N VAL A 263 23.85 7.93 24.03
CA VAL A 263 23.94 7.36 25.38
C VAL A 263 23.98 5.85 25.28
N THR A 264 24.68 5.19 26.20
CA THR A 264 24.69 3.73 26.27
C THR A 264 23.41 3.23 26.92
N LEU A 265 22.58 2.54 26.14
CA LEU A 265 21.28 2.01 26.52
C LEU A 265 21.31 0.48 26.66
N ASP A 266 20.47 -0.07 27.56
CA ASP A 266 20.07 -1.47 27.50
C ASP A 266 19.10 -1.65 26.33
N ALA A 267 19.63 -2.12 25.19
CA ALA A 267 18.88 -2.34 23.96
C ALA A 267 18.26 -3.76 23.88
N SER A 268 18.41 -4.58 24.93
CA SER A 268 17.87 -5.96 24.98
C SER A 268 16.39 -5.98 24.59
N GLY A 269 16.05 -6.77 23.59
CA GLY A 269 14.66 -6.91 23.14
C GLY A 269 14.13 -5.81 22.22
N MET A 270 14.88 -4.73 21.97
CA MET A 270 14.54 -3.79 20.88
C MET A 270 14.61 -4.49 19.50
N ALA A 271 14.12 -3.87 18.46
CA ALA A 271 14.24 -4.35 17.09
C ALA A 271 15.07 -3.41 16.23
N HIS A 272 15.99 -3.97 15.41
CA HIS A 272 16.71 -3.21 14.40
C HIS A 272 15.76 -2.61 13.38
N GLN A 273 16.06 -1.38 12.92
CA GLN A 273 15.18 -0.67 12.00
C GLN A 273 15.02 -1.40 10.67
N LYS A 274 16.12 -1.90 10.15
CA LYS A 274 16.18 -2.56 8.84
C LYS A 274 17.46 -3.37 8.71
N VAL A 275 17.48 -4.27 7.73
CA VAL A 275 18.69 -4.76 7.08
C VAL A 275 18.68 -4.29 5.63
N ALA A 276 19.75 -3.64 5.21
CA ALA A 276 19.83 -3.02 3.89
C ALA A 276 21.28 -2.86 3.42
N ASP A 277 21.44 -2.42 2.19
CA ASP A 277 22.72 -2.16 1.56
C ASP A 277 23.45 -0.98 2.23
N ARG A 278 24.79 -1.05 2.28
CA ARG A 278 25.60 0.10 2.67
C ARG A 278 25.44 1.26 1.68
N ASN A 279 25.39 0.95 0.39
CA ASN A 279 25.21 1.92 -0.69
C ASN A 279 24.10 1.43 -1.63
N TRP A 280 23.44 2.35 -2.33
CA TRP A 280 22.39 1.99 -3.27
C TRP A 280 22.90 1.03 -4.36
N THR A 281 22.24 -0.12 -4.45
CA THR A 281 22.42 -1.04 -5.58
C THR A 281 21.95 -0.37 -6.87
N ALA A 282 22.70 -0.56 -7.97
CA ALA A 282 22.38 0.00 -9.27
C ALA A 282 21.00 -0.48 -9.78
N LEU A 283 20.36 0.35 -10.59
CA LEU A 283 19.12 0.04 -11.29
C LEU A 283 19.42 -0.20 -12.78
N PRO A 284 19.15 -1.37 -13.37
CA PRO A 284 18.59 -2.57 -12.74
C PRO A 284 19.68 -3.49 -12.15
N THR A 285 19.33 -4.24 -11.11
CA THR A 285 20.16 -5.33 -10.56
C THR A 285 19.24 -6.37 -9.91
N PRO A 286 19.14 -7.60 -10.45
CA PRO A 286 18.38 -8.67 -9.77
C PRO A 286 18.93 -8.97 -8.38
N PRO A 287 18.10 -9.43 -7.42
CA PRO A 287 18.53 -9.64 -6.03
C PRO A 287 19.69 -10.65 -5.86
N ASP A 288 19.80 -11.65 -6.75
CA ASP A 288 20.88 -12.63 -6.75
C ASP A 288 22.22 -12.08 -7.33
N LYS A 289 22.21 -10.85 -7.84
CA LYS A 289 23.37 -10.13 -8.37
C LYS A 289 23.77 -8.95 -7.51
N ASP A 290 23.07 -8.73 -6.41
CA ASP A 290 23.43 -7.69 -5.47
C ASP A 290 24.71 -8.07 -4.72
N MET A 291 25.71 -7.20 -4.81
CA MET A 291 27.03 -7.40 -4.21
C MET A 291 27.32 -6.36 -3.12
N GLN A 292 26.31 -5.58 -2.72
CA GLN A 292 26.48 -4.59 -1.66
C GLN A 292 26.63 -5.27 -0.30
N GLU A 293 27.38 -4.64 0.59
CA GLU A 293 27.48 -5.08 1.99
C GLU A 293 26.13 -4.89 2.67
N ARG A 294 25.63 -5.97 3.29
CA ARG A 294 24.35 -5.98 4.01
C ARG A 294 24.58 -5.72 5.50
N LEU A 295 23.88 -4.74 6.06
CA LEU A 295 24.09 -4.24 7.41
C LEU A 295 22.77 -4.13 8.18
N LEU A 296 22.84 -4.39 9.48
CA LEU A 296 21.79 -4.03 10.43
C LEU A 296 21.90 -2.55 10.77
N TYR A 297 20.80 -1.85 10.64
CA TYR A 297 20.73 -0.44 11.05
C TYR A 297 20.20 -0.31 12.48
N PRO A 298 20.52 0.79 13.19
CA PRO A 298 20.24 0.92 14.61
C PRO A 298 18.80 0.59 14.99
N PRO A 299 18.56 -0.05 16.14
CA PRO A 299 17.21 -0.27 16.62
C PRO A 299 16.53 1.05 16.97
N THR A 300 15.19 1.11 16.78
CA THR A 300 14.39 2.28 17.12
C THR A 300 13.16 1.90 17.93
N THR A 301 12.54 2.89 18.58
CA THR A 301 11.33 2.67 19.37
C THR A 301 10.16 2.28 18.46
N ALA A 302 9.99 2.94 17.32
CA ALA A 302 8.93 2.62 16.35
C ALA A 302 9.03 1.16 15.85
N THR A 303 10.21 0.71 15.42
CA THR A 303 10.41 -0.67 14.95
C THR A 303 10.18 -1.71 16.04
N THR A 304 10.58 -1.37 17.27
CA THR A 304 10.38 -2.24 18.43
C THR A 304 8.90 -2.42 18.74
N LEU A 305 8.10 -1.35 18.62
CA LEU A 305 6.65 -1.41 18.82
C LEU A 305 5.92 -2.08 17.66
N ASN A 306 6.39 -1.91 16.42
CA ASN A 306 5.89 -2.67 15.26
C ASN A 306 6.08 -4.19 15.46
N LEU A 307 7.26 -4.63 15.92
CA LEU A 307 7.49 -6.02 16.31
C LEU A 307 6.54 -6.45 17.43
N ALA A 308 6.36 -5.63 18.48
CA ALA A 308 5.47 -5.95 19.58
C ALA A 308 4.02 -6.17 19.13
N ALA A 309 3.50 -5.27 18.29
CA ALA A 309 2.13 -5.33 17.78
C ALA A 309 1.91 -6.55 16.88
N THR A 310 2.73 -6.73 15.86
CA THR A 310 2.57 -7.81 14.88
C THR A 310 2.81 -9.19 15.50
N ALA A 311 3.78 -9.32 16.41
CA ALA A 311 4.03 -10.58 17.11
C ALA A 311 2.89 -10.92 18.09
N ALA A 312 2.24 -9.93 18.72
CA ALA A 312 1.06 -10.17 19.56
C ALA A 312 -0.14 -10.62 18.70
N GLN A 313 -0.37 -10.00 17.53
CA GLN A 313 -1.38 -10.43 16.58
C GLN A 313 -1.10 -11.86 16.08
N CYS A 314 0.13 -12.13 15.69
CA CYS A 314 0.59 -13.45 15.29
C CYS A 314 0.30 -14.50 16.38
N ALA A 315 0.64 -14.22 17.64
CA ALA A 315 0.46 -15.14 18.74
C ALA A 315 -0.98 -15.64 18.89
N ARG A 316 -1.97 -14.75 18.73
CA ARG A 316 -3.40 -15.15 18.82
C ARG A 316 -3.90 -15.90 17.58
N ILE A 317 -3.38 -15.56 16.38
CA ILE A 317 -3.80 -16.20 15.12
C ILE A 317 -3.28 -17.64 15.04
N TRP A 318 -2.03 -17.87 15.44
CA TRP A 318 -1.43 -19.21 15.40
C TRP A 318 -1.83 -20.10 16.57
N LYS A 319 -2.57 -19.60 17.56
CA LYS A 319 -3.13 -20.42 18.63
C LYS A 319 -4.06 -21.50 18.07
N GLY A 320 -3.71 -22.77 18.33
CA GLY A 320 -4.43 -23.93 17.80
C GLY A 320 -4.07 -24.29 16.34
N VAL A 321 -3.19 -23.52 15.68
CA VAL A 321 -2.62 -23.81 14.35
C VAL A 321 -1.17 -24.29 14.47
N ASP A 322 -0.34 -23.51 15.15
CA ASP A 322 1.05 -23.83 15.54
C ASP A 322 1.34 -23.11 16.87
N ASP A 323 1.02 -23.78 17.96
CA ASP A 323 1.13 -23.20 19.31
C ASP A 323 2.58 -22.84 19.67
N ALA A 324 3.56 -23.59 19.15
CA ALA A 324 4.97 -23.30 19.40
C ALA A 324 5.41 -21.99 18.74
N PHE A 325 4.98 -21.76 17.50
CA PHE A 325 5.23 -20.51 16.80
C PHE A 325 4.49 -19.34 17.47
N GLY A 326 3.21 -19.53 17.80
CA GLY A 326 2.42 -18.53 18.53
C GLY A 326 3.05 -18.14 19.88
N ALA A 327 3.57 -19.12 20.64
CA ALA A 327 4.27 -18.85 21.90
C ALA A 327 5.57 -18.04 21.69
N ARG A 328 6.36 -18.35 20.66
CA ARG A 328 7.55 -17.57 20.30
C ARG A 328 7.18 -16.11 19.97
N CYS A 329 6.12 -15.91 19.20
CA CYS A 329 5.61 -14.59 18.86
C CYS A 329 5.20 -13.82 20.14
N LEU A 330 4.47 -14.44 21.07
CA LEU A 330 4.05 -13.78 22.30
C LEU A 330 5.24 -13.35 23.17
N VAL A 331 6.23 -14.22 23.36
CA VAL A 331 7.45 -13.91 24.12
C VAL A 331 8.19 -12.72 23.49
N ALA A 332 8.32 -12.70 22.15
CA ALA A 332 8.96 -11.61 21.43
C ALA A 332 8.17 -10.30 21.57
N ALA A 333 6.83 -10.36 21.48
CA ALA A 333 5.95 -9.20 21.61
C ALA A 333 6.07 -8.52 22.99
N GLU A 334 5.96 -9.30 24.06
CA GLU A 334 6.06 -8.79 25.44
C GLU A 334 7.46 -8.22 25.73
N ARG A 335 8.50 -8.90 25.26
CA ARG A 335 9.88 -8.46 25.38
C ARG A 335 10.14 -7.15 24.59
N ALA A 336 9.62 -7.03 23.38
CA ALA A 336 9.74 -5.82 22.56
C ALA A 336 9.00 -4.64 23.22
N TYR A 337 7.76 -4.85 23.68
CA TYR A 337 7.01 -3.80 24.37
C TYR A 337 7.72 -3.30 25.63
N ALA A 338 8.28 -4.21 26.44
CA ALA A 338 9.07 -3.86 27.61
C ALA A 338 10.35 -3.08 27.23
N ALA A 339 11.01 -3.47 26.14
CA ALA A 339 12.20 -2.77 25.63
C ALA A 339 11.87 -1.35 25.14
N ALA A 340 10.75 -1.16 24.42
CA ALA A 340 10.29 0.16 23.99
C ALA A 340 9.97 1.05 25.20
N ARG A 341 9.35 0.50 26.25
CA ARG A 341 9.08 1.25 27.49
C ARG A 341 10.36 1.69 28.22
N ARG A 342 11.43 0.90 28.15
CA ARG A 342 12.75 1.30 28.69
C ARG A 342 13.42 2.36 27.84
N ASN A 343 13.20 2.33 26.52
CA ASN A 343 13.85 3.18 25.53
C ASN A 343 12.79 3.89 24.66
N PRO A 344 12.01 4.82 25.22
CA PRO A 344 10.82 5.37 24.54
C PRO A 344 11.11 6.42 23.46
N GLN A 345 12.35 6.87 23.32
CA GLN A 345 12.74 7.97 22.44
C GLN A 345 14.05 7.67 21.69
N VAL A 346 14.11 6.51 21.05
CA VAL A 346 15.19 6.15 20.14
C VAL A 346 14.63 6.20 18.71
N TYR A 347 14.94 7.27 17.99
CA TYR A 347 14.38 7.55 16.68
C TYR A 347 15.37 7.25 15.56
N ALA A 348 14.85 6.97 14.36
CA ALA A 348 15.69 6.82 13.17
C ALA A 348 16.22 8.19 12.72
N THR A 349 17.54 8.26 12.47
CA THR A 349 18.19 9.52 12.06
C THR A 349 18.01 9.84 10.57
N ASN A 350 17.59 8.87 9.77
CA ASN A 350 17.44 8.95 8.30
C ASN A 350 18.67 9.58 7.59
N SER A 351 19.84 9.19 8.04
CA SER A 351 21.14 9.70 7.57
C SER A 351 22.01 8.65 6.87
N PHE A 352 21.41 7.48 6.58
CA PHE A 352 22.11 6.39 5.91
C PHE A 352 21.78 6.38 4.43
N THR A 353 22.83 6.23 3.58
CA THR A 353 22.66 5.93 2.16
C THR A 353 22.30 4.45 1.95
N GLY A 354 21.99 4.06 0.73
CA GLY A 354 21.72 2.67 0.35
C GLY A 354 20.35 2.15 0.75
N SER A 355 19.51 2.95 1.42
CA SER A 355 18.20 2.53 1.92
C SER A 355 17.27 3.70 2.23
N GLY A 356 15.95 3.44 2.24
CA GLY A 356 14.92 4.39 2.69
C GLY A 356 15.03 4.72 4.17
N GLY A 357 14.50 5.87 4.57
CA GLY A 357 14.60 6.38 5.94
C GLY A 357 13.59 5.76 6.91
N TYR A 358 12.31 5.84 6.58
CA TYR A 358 11.20 5.42 7.44
C TYR A 358 11.34 5.85 8.90
N GLY A 359 11.71 7.14 9.10
CA GLY A 359 11.86 7.73 10.41
C GLY A 359 10.53 8.21 10.97
N ASP A 360 10.31 7.98 12.25
CA ASP A 360 9.17 8.46 12.98
C ASP A 360 9.61 9.06 14.32
N GLU A 361 9.14 10.26 14.62
CA GLU A 361 9.43 11.01 15.86
C GLU A 361 8.22 11.05 16.80
N GLU A 362 7.04 10.62 16.31
CA GLU A 362 5.82 10.51 17.08
C GLU A 362 5.46 9.02 17.20
N VAL A 363 5.84 8.43 18.32
CA VAL A 363 5.68 6.98 18.57
C VAL A 363 4.57 6.66 19.57
N SER A 364 3.78 7.64 19.98
CA SER A 364 2.68 7.41 20.94
C SER A 364 1.56 6.56 20.33
N ASP A 365 1.40 6.60 19.02
CA ASP A 365 0.44 5.81 18.29
C ASP A 365 0.92 4.36 18.10
N GLU A 366 2.22 4.10 17.93
CA GLU A 366 2.76 2.74 17.98
C GLU A 366 2.63 2.13 19.38
N PHE A 367 2.87 2.90 20.45
CA PHE A 367 2.60 2.43 21.82
C PHE A 367 1.15 2.04 22.01
N TYR A 368 0.21 2.84 21.49
CA TYR A 368 -1.21 2.55 21.53
C TYR A 368 -1.55 1.29 20.75
N TRP A 369 -1.06 1.18 19.50
CA TRP A 369 -1.30 0.00 18.66
C TRP A 369 -0.73 -1.28 19.30
N ALA A 370 0.52 -1.27 19.74
CA ALA A 370 1.14 -2.42 20.39
C ALA A 370 0.40 -2.82 21.68
N ALA A 371 -0.03 -1.85 22.48
CA ALA A 371 -0.83 -2.11 23.68
C ALA A 371 -2.20 -2.72 23.32
N ALA A 372 -2.84 -2.27 22.22
CA ALA A 372 -4.10 -2.83 21.75
C ALA A 372 -3.96 -4.30 21.35
N GLU A 373 -2.93 -4.64 20.56
CA GLU A 373 -2.66 -5.99 20.13
C GLU A 373 -2.34 -6.92 21.32
N LEU A 374 -1.48 -6.48 22.23
CA LEU A 374 -1.14 -7.21 23.44
C LEU A 374 -2.32 -7.39 24.38
N PHE A 375 -3.15 -6.35 24.54
CA PHE A 375 -4.36 -6.47 25.38
C PHE A 375 -5.36 -7.47 24.82
N VAL A 376 -5.66 -7.41 23.53
CA VAL A 376 -6.58 -8.37 22.88
C VAL A 376 -6.04 -9.80 22.94
N THR A 377 -4.71 -9.97 22.84
CA THR A 377 -4.08 -11.28 22.84
C THR A 377 -3.98 -11.89 24.25
N THR A 378 -3.67 -11.07 25.27
CA THR A 378 -3.32 -11.58 26.62
C THR A 378 -4.37 -11.29 27.68
N GLY A 379 -5.17 -10.25 27.53
CA GLY A 379 -6.11 -9.76 28.56
C GLY A 379 -5.43 -9.10 29.76
N LYS A 380 -4.09 -8.89 29.76
CA LYS A 380 -3.36 -8.37 30.91
C LYS A 380 -3.73 -6.93 31.24
N ALA A 381 -3.88 -6.64 32.55
CA ALA A 381 -4.30 -5.32 33.04
C ALA A 381 -3.31 -4.20 32.71
N GLU A 382 -2.03 -4.50 32.63
CA GLU A 382 -0.98 -3.52 32.31
C GLU A 382 -1.18 -2.89 30.90
N TYR A 383 -1.57 -3.70 29.91
CA TYR A 383 -1.84 -3.21 28.57
C TYR A 383 -3.15 -2.41 28.50
N ARG A 384 -4.17 -2.81 29.28
CA ARG A 384 -5.37 -2.01 29.42
C ARG A 384 -5.09 -0.64 30.02
N GLN A 385 -4.28 -0.56 31.08
CA GLN A 385 -3.84 0.70 31.68
C GLN A 385 -3.09 1.58 30.66
N ALA A 386 -2.21 0.97 29.85
CA ALA A 386 -1.51 1.69 28.79
C ALA A 386 -2.46 2.27 27.74
N LEU A 387 -3.50 1.52 27.34
CA LEU A 387 -4.54 2.01 26.44
C LEU A 387 -5.31 3.19 27.04
N GLU A 388 -5.76 3.07 28.28
CA GLU A 388 -6.56 4.09 28.97
C GLU A 388 -5.75 5.39 29.18
N ALA A 389 -4.43 5.28 29.34
CA ALA A 389 -3.51 6.41 29.47
C ALA A 389 -3.15 7.05 28.10
N SER A 390 -3.33 6.34 27.00
CA SER A 390 -2.99 6.85 25.67
C SER A 390 -4.03 7.87 25.17
N PRO A 391 -3.61 9.03 24.63
CA PRO A 391 -4.53 9.95 24.00
C PRO A 391 -5.28 9.33 22.81
N HIS A 392 -4.65 8.42 22.09
CA HIS A 392 -5.22 7.77 20.90
C HIS A 392 -6.43 6.89 21.23
N PHE A 393 -6.59 6.44 22.48
CA PHE A 393 -7.80 5.76 22.93
C PHE A 393 -9.05 6.65 22.85
N ARG A 394 -8.88 7.98 22.79
CA ARG A 394 -9.97 8.98 22.73
C ARG A 394 -9.92 9.88 21.49
N LEU A 395 -8.77 10.03 20.86
CA LEU A 395 -8.62 10.84 19.65
C LEU A 395 -9.32 10.19 18.46
N PRO A 396 -9.85 11.01 17.52
CA PRO A 396 -10.48 10.49 16.30
C PRO A 396 -9.56 9.56 15.52
N ALA A 397 -10.09 8.44 15.05
CA ALA A 397 -9.40 7.59 14.09
C ALA A 397 -9.16 8.35 12.77
N GLY A 398 -8.09 8.03 12.05
CA GLY A 398 -7.68 8.66 10.80
C GLY A 398 -7.31 7.64 9.74
N GLU A 399 -6.59 8.09 8.71
CA GLU A 399 -5.96 7.24 7.71
C GLU A 399 -4.79 6.50 8.35
N PRO A 400 -4.77 5.14 8.32
CA PRO A 400 -3.61 4.40 8.79
C PRO A 400 -2.46 4.46 7.77
N GLY A 401 -1.25 4.44 8.27
CA GLY A 401 -0.03 4.41 7.48
C GLY A 401 1.13 3.93 8.35
N TRP A 402 2.33 3.76 7.79
CA TRP A 402 3.50 3.38 8.57
C TRP A 402 3.87 4.41 9.66
N PRO A 403 3.64 5.73 9.45
CA PRO A 403 3.87 6.74 10.50
C PRO A 403 2.60 7.18 11.23
N GLN A 404 1.46 6.52 11.04
CA GLN A 404 0.18 6.76 11.74
C GLN A 404 -0.51 5.42 12.02
N THR A 405 -0.12 4.76 13.08
CA THR A 405 -0.54 3.39 13.38
C THR A 405 -1.76 3.31 14.32
N ALA A 406 -2.17 4.41 14.97
CA ALA A 406 -3.25 4.40 15.97
C ALA A 406 -4.55 3.75 15.47
N THR A 407 -4.94 4.01 14.22
CA THR A 407 -6.16 3.44 13.65
C THR A 407 -6.13 1.92 13.56
N LEU A 408 -4.94 1.30 13.41
CA LEU A 408 -4.78 -0.16 13.42
C LEU A 408 -5.19 -0.73 14.78
N GLY A 409 -4.69 -0.14 15.87
CA GLY A 409 -5.09 -0.51 17.24
C GLY A 409 -6.59 -0.31 17.49
N THR A 410 -7.16 0.78 16.97
CA THR A 410 -8.60 1.05 17.07
C THR A 410 -9.44 0.00 16.32
N ILE A 411 -9.02 -0.43 15.13
CA ILE A 411 -9.68 -1.51 14.37
C ILE A 411 -9.64 -2.82 15.18
N THR A 412 -8.48 -3.18 15.71
CA THR A 412 -8.33 -4.39 16.53
C THR A 412 -9.28 -4.39 17.74
N LEU A 413 -9.28 -3.29 18.52
CA LEU A 413 -10.15 -3.16 19.71
C LEU A 413 -11.64 -3.13 19.37
N ALA A 414 -12.02 -2.57 18.23
CA ALA A 414 -13.41 -2.44 17.79
C ALA A 414 -13.99 -3.74 17.21
N THR A 415 -13.11 -4.63 16.67
CA THR A 415 -13.54 -5.80 15.87
C THR A 415 -13.19 -7.14 16.50
N ARG A 416 -12.20 -7.19 17.40
CA ARG A 416 -11.79 -8.44 18.07
C ARG A 416 -12.38 -8.58 19.45
N PRO A 417 -12.78 -9.80 19.87
CA PRO A 417 -13.21 -10.04 21.24
C PRO A 417 -12.13 -9.65 22.25
N SER A 418 -12.49 -8.93 23.28
CA SER A 418 -11.60 -8.52 24.36
C SER A 418 -12.37 -8.30 25.66
N ALA A 419 -11.66 -8.00 26.76
CA ALA A 419 -12.26 -7.66 28.04
C ALA A 419 -12.66 -6.17 28.16
N LEU A 420 -12.74 -5.42 27.05
CA LEU A 420 -13.27 -4.06 27.06
C LEU A 420 -14.79 -4.08 27.33
N PRO A 421 -15.32 -3.12 28.10
CA PRO A 421 -16.77 -2.93 28.24
C PRO A 421 -17.42 -2.63 26.87
N ASP A 422 -18.64 -3.14 26.65
CA ASP A 422 -19.39 -2.92 25.39
C ASP A 422 -19.49 -1.44 25.01
N ALA A 423 -19.70 -0.56 25.99
CA ALA A 423 -19.76 0.89 25.75
C ALA A 423 -18.47 1.44 25.13
N GLU A 424 -17.30 0.94 25.55
CA GLU A 424 -16.02 1.34 24.95
C GLU A 424 -15.84 0.78 23.54
N VAL A 425 -16.24 -0.48 23.32
CA VAL A 425 -16.24 -1.08 21.97
C VAL A 425 -17.13 -0.27 21.02
N GLN A 426 -18.35 0.10 21.46
CA GLN A 426 -19.26 0.92 20.64
C GLN A 426 -18.67 2.31 20.35
N ARG A 427 -18.01 2.92 21.33
CA ARG A 427 -17.33 4.20 21.12
C ARG A 427 -16.22 4.10 20.07
N LEU A 428 -15.39 3.05 20.14
CA LEU A 428 -14.32 2.80 19.16
C LEU A 428 -14.88 2.54 17.75
N ARG A 429 -15.98 1.78 17.65
CA ARG A 429 -16.73 1.61 16.38
C ARG A 429 -17.21 2.96 15.83
N GLY A 430 -17.75 3.82 16.70
CA GLY A 430 -18.14 5.19 16.34
C GLY A 430 -16.99 6.04 15.83
N MET A 431 -15.77 5.87 16.36
CA MET A 431 -14.57 6.57 15.85
C MET A 431 -14.22 6.13 14.43
N LEU A 432 -14.32 4.84 14.11
CA LEU A 432 -14.04 4.31 12.77
C LEU A 432 -15.09 4.78 11.75
N THR A 433 -16.39 4.72 12.10
CA THR A 433 -17.44 5.21 11.21
C THR A 433 -17.34 6.72 10.97
N ALA A 434 -16.96 7.50 11.99
CA ALA A 434 -16.72 8.93 11.82
C ALA A 434 -15.49 9.22 10.93
N ALA A 435 -14.45 8.38 10.98
CA ALA A 435 -13.33 8.46 10.03
C ALA A 435 -13.78 8.16 8.59
N ALA A 436 -14.53 7.09 8.42
CA ALA A 436 -15.12 6.71 7.13
C ALA A 436 -16.00 7.82 6.54
N ASP A 437 -16.84 8.46 7.35
CA ASP A 437 -17.67 9.60 6.92
C ASP A 437 -16.83 10.80 6.46
N ARG A 438 -15.70 11.09 7.12
CA ARG A 438 -14.77 12.14 6.65
C ARG A 438 -14.13 11.78 5.29
N PHE A 439 -13.78 10.51 5.07
CA PHE A 439 -13.24 10.06 3.78
C PHE A 439 -14.27 10.18 2.66
N LEU A 440 -15.55 9.86 2.93
CA LEU A 440 -16.64 10.10 1.97
C LEU A 440 -16.89 11.59 1.73
N ALA A 441 -16.66 12.46 2.73
CA ALA A 441 -16.73 13.90 2.53
C ALA A 441 -15.59 14.42 1.63
N ASP A 442 -14.40 13.83 1.68
CA ASP A 442 -13.31 14.10 0.71
C ASP A 442 -13.68 13.63 -0.69
N GLU A 443 -14.26 12.41 -0.82
CA GLU A 443 -14.77 11.87 -2.08
C GLU A 443 -15.79 12.80 -2.75
N ALA A 444 -16.74 13.31 -1.96
CA ALA A 444 -17.79 14.20 -2.49
C ALA A 444 -17.23 15.49 -3.12
N ARG A 445 -16.06 15.94 -2.66
CA ARG A 445 -15.37 17.14 -3.19
C ARG A 445 -14.45 16.86 -4.37
N ASN A 446 -14.34 15.60 -4.81
CA ASN A 446 -13.46 15.17 -5.89
C ASN A 446 -14.26 14.76 -7.13
N GLY A 447 -13.91 15.29 -8.30
CA GLY A 447 -14.62 15.01 -9.55
C GLY A 447 -14.63 13.53 -9.92
N TYR A 448 -13.52 12.84 -9.68
CA TYR A 448 -13.33 11.41 -9.92
C TYR A 448 -13.81 10.52 -8.78
N ARG A 449 -14.49 11.08 -7.76
CA ARG A 449 -14.99 10.33 -6.58
C ARG A 449 -13.86 9.54 -5.90
N VAL A 450 -12.81 10.23 -5.52
CA VAL A 450 -11.67 9.62 -4.82
C VAL A 450 -11.72 10.02 -3.34
N PRO A 451 -11.84 9.10 -2.40
CA PRO A 451 -11.86 9.40 -0.97
C PRO A 451 -10.46 9.76 -0.44
N LEU A 452 -9.77 10.70 -1.12
CA LEU A 452 -8.42 11.17 -0.80
C LEU A 452 -8.33 12.69 -1.02
N ALA A 453 -7.78 13.40 -0.05
CA ALA A 453 -7.69 14.86 -0.09
C ALA A 453 -6.39 15.38 -0.73
N SER A 454 -5.31 14.58 -0.73
CA SER A 454 -3.99 14.99 -1.20
C SER A 454 -3.23 13.83 -1.85
N TYR A 455 -2.35 14.15 -2.78
CA TYR A 455 -1.60 13.17 -3.56
C TYR A 455 -0.10 13.33 -3.25
N THR A 456 0.40 12.46 -2.40
CA THR A 456 1.81 12.38 -2.02
C THR A 456 2.42 11.07 -2.47
N TRP A 457 3.68 10.83 -2.20
CA TRP A 457 4.36 9.56 -2.49
C TRP A 457 3.61 8.39 -1.84
N GLY A 458 3.21 7.39 -2.63
CA GLY A 458 2.40 6.27 -2.19
C GLY A 458 0.90 6.56 -2.07
N SER A 459 0.37 7.56 -2.80
CA SER A 459 -1.04 7.98 -2.72
C SER A 459 -2.04 6.84 -2.98
N ASN A 460 -1.72 5.86 -3.82
CA ASN A 460 -2.59 4.68 -4.04
C ASN A 460 -2.64 3.79 -2.79
N GLY A 461 -1.51 3.63 -2.07
CA GLY A 461 -1.49 2.93 -0.79
C GLY A 461 -2.33 3.65 0.27
N ALA A 462 -2.18 4.97 0.38
CA ALA A 462 -3.00 5.81 1.26
C ALA A 462 -4.50 5.70 0.95
N LEU A 463 -4.85 5.75 -0.33
CA LEU A 463 -6.23 5.57 -0.79
C LEU A 463 -6.81 4.21 -0.39
N LEU A 464 -6.05 3.13 -0.57
CA LEU A 464 -6.49 1.79 -0.22
C LEU A 464 -6.53 1.54 1.30
N ASN A 465 -5.67 2.21 2.08
CA ASN A 465 -5.79 2.23 3.54
C ASN A 465 -7.09 2.91 4.00
N ARG A 466 -7.52 3.99 3.35
CA ARG A 466 -8.84 4.59 3.59
C ARG A 466 -9.97 3.64 3.16
N ALA A 467 -9.81 2.95 2.02
CA ALA A 467 -10.77 1.94 1.57
C ALA A 467 -10.90 0.79 2.57
N MET A 468 -9.80 0.36 3.22
CA MET A 468 -9.85 -0.62 4.30
C MET A 468 -10.71 -0.11 5.49
N VAL A 469 -10.54 1.14 5.92
CA VAL A 469 -11.37 1.72 6.99
C VAL A 469 -12.84 1.82 6.57
N LEU A 470 -13.12 2.18 5.31
CA LEU A 470 -14.49 2.18 4.74
C LEU A 470 -15.07 0.75 4.74
N GLY A 471 -14.28 -0.27 4.38
CA GLY A 471 -14.69 -1.67 4.42
C GLY A 471 -15.02 -2.12 5.84
N VAL A 472 -14.19 -1.76 6.83
CA VAL A 472 -14.47 -2.03 8.25
C VAL A 472 -15.75 -1.32 8.69
N ALA A 473 -15.98 -0.06 8.31
CA ALA A 473 -17.22 0.66 8.63
C ALA A 473 -18.44 0.01 7.97
N SER A 474 -18.31 -0.53 6.75
CA SER A 474 -19.35 -1.31 6.08
C SER A 474 -19.70 -2.58 6.85
N ASP A 475 -18.68 -3.34 7.30
CA ASP A 475 -18.88 -4.56 8.10
C ASP A 475 -19.58 -4.26 9.45
N LEU A 476 -19.26 -3.12 10.07
CA LEU A 476 -19.83 -2.71 11.36
C LEU A 476 -21.28 -2.21 11.27
N THR A 477 -21.67 -1.60 10.16
CA THR A 477 -22.94 -0.87 10.05
C THR A 477 -23.90 -1.43 9.00
N HIS A 478 -23.36 -2.14 7.99
CA HIS A 478 -24.08 -2.55 6.78
C HIS A 478 -24.67 -1.38 5.97
N ASP A 479 -24.17 -0.15 6.18
CA ASP A 479 -24.56 1.01 5.38
C ASP A 479 -23.89 0.95 4.00
N PRO A 480 -24.68 0.89 2.89
CA PRO A 480 -24.14 0.72 1.54
C PRO A 480 -23.25 1.87 1.07
N LYS A 481 -23.32 3.04 1.70
CA LYS A 481 -22.45 4.18 1.36
C LYS A 481 -20.96 3.85 1.54
N TYR A 482 -20.61 3.05 2.55
CA TYR A 482 -19.21 2.68 2.80
C TYR A 482 -18.70 1.70 1.75
N ARG A 483 -19.54 0.70 1.33
CA ARG A 483 -19.17 -0.19 0.21
C ARG A 483 -18.99 0.61 -1.07
N ALA A 484 -19.84 1.58 -1.35
CA ALA A 484 -19.70 2.45 -2.51
C ALA A 484 -18.36 3.21 -2.49
N GLY A 485 -17.94 3.74 -1.35
CA GLY A 485 -16.64 4.40 -1.20
C GLY A 485 -15.44 3.47 -1.41
N VAL A 486 -15.53 2.19 -1.00
CA VAL A 486 -14.50 1.18 -1.31
C VAL A 486 -14.40 0.95 -2.81
N ILE A 487 -15.54 0.84 -3.51
CA ILE A 487 -15.61 0.65 -4.96
C ILE A 487 -15.07 1.88 -5.68
N ASP A 488 -15.41 3.08 -5.23
CA ASP A 488 -14.88 4.32 -5.80
C ASP A 488 -13.35 4.41 -5.68
N ALA A 489 -12.78 3.94 -4.56
CA ALA A 489 -11.33 3.88 -4.39
C ALA A 489 -10.67 2.87 -5.33
N ILE A 490 -11.18 1.65 -5.43
CA ILE A 490 -10.58 0.61 -6.28
C ILE A 490 -10.76 0.91 -7.77
N ASP A 491 -11.89 1.50 -8.18
CA ASP A 491 -12.13 1.93 -9.56
C ASP A 491 -11.13 2.99 -10.01
N TYR A 492 -10.79 3.95 -9.12
CA TYR A 492 -9.74 4.92 -9.41
C TYR A 492 -8.39 4.23 -9.66
N VAL A 493 -8.02 3.29 -8.83
CA VAL A 493 -6.77 2.52 -8.96
C VAL A 493 -6.76 1.70 -10.25
N LEU A 494 -7.91 1.17 -10.66
CA LEU A 494 -8.07 0.31 -11.84
C LEU A 494 -8.41 1.06 -13.13
N GLY A 495 -8.24 2.39 -13.19
CA GLY A 495 -8.29 3.14 -14.45
C GLY A 495 -9.32 4.26 -14.52
N ARG A 496 -10.26 4.39 -13.58
CA ARG A 496 -11.13 5.56 -13.48
C ARG A 496 -10.37 6.77 -12.92
N ASN A 497 -9.30 7.15 -13.58
CA ASN A 497 -8.42 8.24 -13.20
C ASN A 497 -8.04 9.08 -14.42
N PRO A 498 -7.60 10.35 -14.25
CA PRO A 498 -7.29 11.22 -15.37
C PRO A 498 -6.06 10.80 -16.19
N ASN A 499 -5.24 9.86 -15.71
CA ASN A 499 -4.15 9.25 -16.46
C ASN A 499 -4.63 8.08 -17.34
N ARG A 500 -5.86 7.56 -17.13
CA ARG A 500 -6.49 6.48 -17.90
C ARG A 500 -5.66 5.19 -17.88
N VAL A 501 -5.01 4.93 -16.78
CA VAL A 501 -4.15 3.78 -16.57
C VAL A 501 -4.61 3.00 -15.35
N SER A 502 -4.64 1.69 -15.44
CA SER A 502 -4.67 0.87 -14.25
C SER A 502 -3.32 0.94 -13.57
N TYR A 503 -3.30 1.40 -12.33
CA TYR A 503 -2.08 1.42 -11.51
C TYR A 503 -1.69 0.02 -11.02
N VAL A 504 -2.49 -1.00 -11.34
CA VAL A 504 -2.20 -2.40 -11.03
C VAL A 504 -1.75 -3.11 -12.32
N SER A 505 -0.54 -3.66 -12.31
CA SER A 505 0.02 -4.39 -13.45
C SER A 505 -0.86 -5.59 -13.85
N GLY A 506 -1.00 -5.81 -15.15
CA GLY A 506 -1.77 -6.93 -15.70
C GLY A 506 -3.30 -6.82 -15.56
N TYR A 507 -3.81 -5.74 -14.99
CA TYR A 507 -5.24 -5.48 -14.83
C TYR A 507 -5.68 -4.24 -15.61
N GLY A 508 -6.46 -4.46 -16.68
CA GLY A 508 -6.90 -3.43 -17.61
C GLY A 508 -6.18 -3.47 -18.95
N ALA A 509 -6.74 -2.78 -19.95
CA ALA A 509 -6.17 -2.70 -21.29
C ALA A 509 -4.87 -1.85 -21.32
N ILE A 510 -4.80 -0.86 -20.44
CA ILE A 510 -3.65 0.03 -20.23
C ILE A 510 -3.31 -0.03 -18.75
N SER A 511 -2.24 -0.75 -18.40
CA SER A 511 -1.80 -0.87 -17.01
C SER A 511 -0.31 -0.50 -16.88
N MET A 512 0.12 -0.21 -15.66
CA MET A 512 1.51 0.05 -15.31
C MET A 512 2.43 -1.08 -15.82
N GLN A 513 3.54 -0.73 -16.49
CA GLN A 513 4.47 -1.64 -17.12
C GLN A 513 5.93 -1.47 -16.67
N ASN A 514 6.32 -0.26 -16.25
CA ASN A 514 7.70 0.09 -15.95
C ASN A 514 7.85 0.62 -14.52
N PRO A 515 7.59 -0.19 -13.48
CA PRO A 515 7.76 0.25 -12.11
C PRO A 515 9.22 0.55 -11.79
N HIS A 516 9.47 1.43 -10.84
CA HIS A 516 10.79 1.56 -10.23
C HIS A 516 11.08 0.30 -9.40
N HIS A 517 11.76 -0.66 -10.03
CA HIS A 517 12.10 -1.94 -9.41
C HIS A 517 13.35 -2.54 -10.05
N ARG A 518 14.25 -3.09 -9.24
CA ARG A 518 15.56 -3.57 -9.72
C ARG A 518 15.50 -4.84 -10.56
N PHE A 519 14.44 -5.65 -10.41
CA PHE A 519 14.25 -6.88 -11.19
C PHE A 519 13.19 -6.74 -12.30
N TRP A 520 12.09 -6.02 -12.04
CA TRP A 520 11.02 -5.81 -13.04
C TRP A 520 11.28 -4.54 -13.86
N ALA A 521 12.32 -4.58 -14.65
CA ALA A 521 12.86 -3.41 -15.33
C ALA A 521 13.16 -3.64 -16.82
N PRO A 522 12.17 -4.10 -17.64
CA PRO A 522 12.40 -4.43 -19.05
C PRO A 522 12.77 -3.22 -19.91
N SER A 523 12.40 -2.02 -19.49
CA SER A 523 12.79 -0.77 -20.17
C SER A 523 14.27 -0.42 -19.99
N LEU A 524 14.93 -0.97 -18.96
CA LEU A 524 16.34 -0.75 -18.67
C LEU A 524 17.22 -1.91 -19.16
N ASP A 525 16.72 -3.15 -19.05
CA ASP A 525 17.34 -4.35 -19.62
C ASP A 525 16.24 -5.26 -20.20
N PRO A 526 16.16 -5.44 -21.53
CA PRO A 526 15.15 -6.27 -22.17
C PRO A 526 15.18 -7.76 -21.78
N LYS A 527 16.24 -8.21 -21.09
CA LYS A 527 16.32 -9.58 -20.56
C LYS A 527 15.56 -9.76 -19.27
N LEU A 528 15.25 -8.65 -18.57
CA LEU A 528 14.49 -8.68 -17.35
C LEU A 528 12.98 -8.69 -17.62
N PRO A 529 12.17 -9.31 -16.75
CA PRO A 529 10.72 -9.32 -16.92
C PRO A 529 10.09 -7.96 -16.60
N GLY A 530 8.90 -7.71 -17.14
CA GLY A 530 8.00 -6.70 -16.59
C GLY A 530 7.39 -7.17 -15.26
N PRO A 531 6.62 -6.32 -14.57
CA PRO A 531 5.98 -6.69 -13.31
C PRO A 531 5.00 -7.86 -13.53
N PRO A 532 4.86 -8.78 -12.55
CA PRO A 532 3.80 -9.77 -12.57
C PRO A 532 2.43 -9.10 -12.41
N PRO A 533 1.31 -9.77 -12.74
CA PRO A 533 -0.02 -9.25 -12.47
C PRO A 533 -0.23 -8.98 -10.97
N GLY A 534 -1.01 -7.95 -10.63
CA GLY A 534 -1.40 -7.64 -9.25
C GLY A 534 -0.46 -6.70 -8.49
N VAL A 535 0.57 -6.15 -9.13
CA VAL A 535 1.50 -5.21 -8.49
C VAL A 535 0.97 -3.77 -8.57
N LEU A 536 0.86 -3.11 -7.44
CA LEU A 536 0.38 -1.74 -7.31
C LEU A 536 1.51 -0.71 -7.40
N SER A 537 1.38 0.24 -8.33
CA SER A 537 2.19 1.46 -8.38
C SER A 537 1.85 2.42 -7.24
N GLY A 538 2.84 3.16 -6.74
CA GLY A 538 2.66 4.19 -5.71
C GLY A 538 1.62 5.26 -6.05
N GLY A 539 1.45 5.58 -7.34
CA GLY A 539 0.39 6.47 -7.82
C GLY A 539 0.78 7.93 -7.95
N ALA A 540 -0.20 8.76 -8.28
CA ALA A 540 0.01 10.18 -8.50
C ALA A 540 0.60 10.88 -7.26
N ASN A 541 1.60 11.77 -7.50
CA ASN A 541 2.29 12.49 -6.44
C ASN A 541 2.60 13.92 -6.90
N SER A 542 1.97 14.90 -6.29
CA SER A 542 2.19 16.32 -6.57
C SER A 542 2.94 17.07 -5.45
N ILE A 543 3.27 16.37 -4.37
CA ILE A 543 3.81 16.97 -3.12
C ILE A 543 5.28 16.56 -2.91
N ALA A 544 5.56 15.27 -2.82
CA ALA A 544 6.88 14.72 -2.48
C ALA A 544 7.64 14.27 -3.75
N MET A 545 7.77 15.18 -4.69
CA MET A 545 8.43 14.95 -5.99
C MET A 545 9.95 14.98 -5.84
N ALA A 546 10.57 13.82 -5.61
CA ALA A 546 11.98 13.70 -5.24
C ALA A 546 12.90 13.17 -6.35
N ASP A 547 12.33 12.45 -7.33
CA ASP A 547 13.12 11.87 -8.43
C ASP A 547 13.25 12.82 -9.64
N PRO A 548 14.21 12.55 -10.55
CA PRO A 548 14.44 13.42 -11.72
C PRO A 548 13.25 13.51 -12.70
N VAL A 549 12.37 12.50 -12.75
CA VAL A 549 11.16 12.50 -13.60
C VAL A 549 10.09 13.35 -12.94
N ALA A 550 9.80 13.09 -11.66
CA ALA A 550 8.81 13.83 -10.89
C ALA A 550 9.16 15.33 -10.80
N MET A 551 10.43 15.66 -10.58
CA MET A 551 10.89 17.05 -10.50
C MET A 551 10.63 17.84 -11.79
N LYS A 552 10.67 17.21 -12.98
CA LYS A 552 10.29 17.86 -14.25
C LYS A 552 8.80 18.16 -14.35
N MET A 553 7.98 17.39 -13.65
CA MET A 553 6.52 17.55 -13.61
C MET A 553 6.05 18.55 -12.53
N LYS A 554 6.93 18.90 -11.61
CA LYS A 554 6.59 19.75 -10.45
C LYS A 554 6.02 21.10 -10.89
N GLY A 555 4.79 21.38 -10.44
CA GLY A 555 4.08 22.62 -10.79
C GLY A 555 3.50 22.66 -12.20
N THR A 556 3.64 21.63 -13.02
CA THR A 556 3.12 21.57 -14.40
C THR A 556 1.93 20.63 -14.58
N CYS A 557 1.69 19.73 -13.63
CA CYS A 557 0.58 18.77 -13.66
C CYS A 557 -0.42 19.02 -12.52
N ALA A 558 -1.70 18.74 -12.78
CA ALA A 558 -2.71 18.67 -11.71
C ALA A 558 -2.43 17.47 -10.80
N PRO A 559 -2.80 17.52 -9.50
CA PRO A 559 -2.42 16.51 -8.52
C PRO A 559 -2.63 15.05 -8.95
N GLN A 560 -3.77 14.71 -9.53
CA GLN A 560 -4.06 13.35 -10.01
C GLN A 560 -3.36 12.99 -11.33
N ARG A 561 -2.75 13.95 -12.03
CA ARG A 561 -2.04 13.73 -13.30
C ARG A 561 -0.53 13.61 -13.13
N CYS A 562 -0.01 13.91 -11.95
CA CYS A 562 1.42 13.84 -11.68
C CYS A 562 1.88 12.39 -11.47
N TRP A 563 1.94 11.62 -12.56
CA TRP A 563 2.38 10.23 -12.60
C TRP A 563 3.02 9.91 -13.94
N ALA A 564 4.00 9.02 -13.96
CA ALA A 564 4.68 8.55 -15.15
C ALA A 564 5.02 7.06 -15.02
N ASP A 565 4.79 6.27 -16.08
CA ASP A 565 5.20 4.87 -16.16
C ASP A 565 6.67 4.78 -16.59
N ASP A 566 7.57 5.10 -15.67
CA ASP A 566 9.03 5.18 -15.91
C ASP A 566 9.78 4.56 -14.73
N ALA A 567 10.72 3.67 -15.03
CA ALA A 567 11.53 2.99 -14.02
C ALA A 567 12.42 3.94 -13.17
N HIS A 568 12.70 5.16 -13.64
CA HIS A 568 13.43 6.16 -12.86
C HIS A 568 12.54 7.04 -11.99
N ALA A 569 11.21 6.90 -12.10
CA ALA A 569 10.24 7.72 -11.40
C ALA A 569 9.86 7.12 -10.04
N TYR A 570 10.83 6.95 -9.12
CA TYR A 570 10.57 6.28 -7.85
C TYR A 570 9.51 6.98 -6.98
N ALA A 571 9.43 8.29 -7.01
CA ALA A 571 8.40 9.01 -6.24
C ALA A 571 6.99 8.93 -6.84
N LEU A 572 6.83 8.38 -8.06
CA LEU A 572 5.56 8.27 -8.81
C LEU A 572 5.17 6.81 -9.06
N ASN A 573 6.14 5.96 -9.42
CA ASN A 573 5.89 4.61 -9.96
C ASN A 573 6.67 3.51 -9.25
N GLU A 574 7.09 3.72 -8.01
CA GLU A 574 7.62 2.67 -7.17
C GLU A 574 6.49 1.71 -6.74
N VAL A 575 6.86 0.52 -6.28
CA VAL A 575 5.99 -0.47 -5.66
C VAL A 575 6.48 -0.71 -4.24
N ALA A 576 5.60 -1.00 -3.29
CA ALA A 576 6.01 -1.30 -1.92
C ALA A 576 5.04 -2.26 -1.23
N ILE A 577 5.55 -3.02 -0.25
CA ILE A 577 4.77 -4.02 0.49
C ILE A 577 3.61 -3.37 1.26
N ASN A 578 3.82 -2.21 1.87
CA ASN A 578 2.80 -1.49 2.65
C ASN A 578 1.70 -0.85 1.79
N TRP A 579 1.91 -0.72 0.46
CA TRP A 579 0.86 -0.28 -0.48
C TRP A 579 0.11 -1.47 -1.08
N ASN A 580 0.80 -2.59 -1.30
CA ASN A 580 0.21 -3.81 -1.85
C ASN A 580 -0.61 -4.57 -0.80
N ALA A 581 -0.29 -4.49 0.49
CA ALA A 581 -1.07 -5.12 1.55
C ALA A 581 -2.54 -4.66 1.61
N PRO A 582 -2.85 -3.34 1.59
CA PRO A 582 -4.25 -2.91 1.51
C PRO A 582 -4.91 -3.26 0.17
N LEU A 583 -4.19 -3.42 -0.94
CA LEU A 583 -4.77 -3.97 -2.18
C LEU A 583 -5.23 -5.41 -1.98
N VAL A 584 -4.43 -6.24 -1.29
CA VAL A 584 -4.83 -7.62 -0.92
C VAL A 584 -6.08 -7.59 -0.05
N TRP A 585 -6.09 -6.74 0.99
CA TRP A 585 -7.21 -6.63 1.93
C TRP A 585 -8.51 -6.22 1.22
N VAL A 586 -8.46 -5.15 0.42
CA VAL A 586 -9.62 -4.62 -0.33
C VAL A 586 -10.08 -5.61 -1.39
N GLY A 587 -9.13 -6.21 -2.14
CA GLY A 587 -9.45 -7.22 -3.16
C GLY A 587 -10.13 -8.46 -2.57
N ALA A 588 -9.65 -8.96 -1.42
CA ALA A 588 -10.25 -10.08 -0.71
C ALA A 588 -11.64 -9.72 -0.17
N TRP A 589 -11.81 -8.51 0.38
CA TRP A 589 -13.09 -8.02 0.89
C TRP A 589 -14.15 -7.87 -0.21
N LEU A 590 -13.77 -7.38 -1.40
CA LEU A 590 -14.68 -7.24 -2.56
C LEU A 590 -15.00 -8.58 -3.23
N ALA A 591 -14.17 -9.61 -3.02
CA ALA A 591 -14.36 -10.95 -3.58
C ALA A 591 -15.39 -11.80 -2.82
N GLU A 592 -15.86 -11.34 -1.66
CA GLU A 592 -16.93 -11.96 -0.84
C GLU A 592 -18.31 -11.58 -1.36
#